data_a0643db8289e37bbab610321e5b71305
#
_entry.id   a0643db8289e37bbab610321e5b71305
#
_cell.length_a   1.000
_cell.length_b   1.000
_cell.length_c   1.000
_cell.angle_alpha   90.00
_cell.angle_beta   90.00
_cell.angle_gamma   90.00
#
_symmetry.space_group_name_H-M   'P 1'
#
loop_
_entity.id
_entity.type
_entity.pdbx_description
1 polymer ?
#
loop_
_entity_poly.entity_id
_entity_poly.type
_entity_poly.pdbx_seq_one_letter_code
_entity_poly.pdbx_strand_id
1 'polypeptide(L)'
;MAVLVIAEHDNASLNDATHKVVTAAAKFGGDVDILVAGEGAGDVAAAAAKVSGVRKVVHVDGASVAKQLAEAMEALVVPMMSGYDAVFIPATTTGKNMAPRIAAKLDVMQLSDITDVIDTDTFERPIYAGNAILTVKSSDAKKVITVRGTAFEAAGEDGSASVEAADAPAGPFKSEFVSEQMVKSDRPELAGAKRVVSGGRALGSKEEFDRLIVPLADKLEAAVGASRAAVDAGYAPNDYQVGQTGKIVAPELYVA
;
A
#
# COMPACT_ATOMS: atom_id res chain seq x y z
N MET A 1 -0.16 11.62 21.51
CA MET A 1 0.09 11.57 20.06
C MET A 1 -0.55 10.31 19.53
N ALA A 2 -1.31 10.38 18.46
CA ALA A 2 -1.98 9.22 17.87
C ALA A 2 -1.83 9.23 16.34
N VAL A 3 -1.65 8.04 15.77
CA VAL A 3 -1.40 7.81 14.35
C VAL A 3 -2.48 6.90 13.79
N LEU A 4 -3.04 7.28 12.64
CA LEU A 4 -3.97 6.46 11.89
C LEU A 4 -3.22 5.76 10.75
N VAL A 5 -3.33 4.44 10.66
CA VAL A 5 -2.86 3.64 9.53
C VAL A 5 -4.06 3.22 8.69
N ILE A 6 -4.04 3.49 7.39
CA ILE A 6 -5.07 2.98 6.49
C ILE A 6 -4.66 1.60 6.00
N ALA A 7 -5.52 0.61 6.26
CA ALA A 7 -5.28 -0.76 5.83
C ALA A 7 -5.41 -0.91 4.32
N GLU A 8 -4.48 -1.65 3.72
CA GLU A 8 -4.60 -2.17 2.36
C GLU A 8 -5.19 -3.58 2.42
N HIS A 9 -6.27 -3.83 1.68
CA HIS A 9 -6.97 -5.12 1.68
C HIS A 9 -7.90 -5.26 0.46
N ASP A 10 -8.37 -6.46 0.22
CA ASP A 10 -9.32 -6.81 -0.85
C ASP A 10 -10.74 -7.12 -0.33
N ASN A 11 -11.08 -6.69 0.89
CA ASN A 11 -12.25 -7.02 1.71
C ASN A 11 -12.25 -8.43 2.30
N ALA A 12 -11.38 -9.34 1.86
CA ALA A 12 -11.30 -10.71 2.37
C ALA A 12 -10.01 -10.95 3.17
N SER A 13 -8.90 -10.32 2.77
CA SER A 13 -7.59 -10.52 3.40
C SER A 13 -6.86 -9.20 3.61
N LEU A 14 -6.14 -9.10 4.74
CA LEU A 14 -5.25 -7.99 5.04
C LEU A 14 -3.96 -8.13 4.21
N ASN A 15 -3.56 -7.07 3.52
CA ASN A 15 -2.33 -7.07 2.74
C ASN A 15 -1.11 -6.82 3.65
N ASP A 16 0.01 -7.52 3.36
CA ASP A 16 1.29 -7.39 4.07
C ASP A 16 1.82 -5.94 4.10
N ALA A 17 1.47 -5.11 3.11
CA ALA A 17 1.81 -3.69 3.12
C ALA A 17 1.31 -2.96 4.38
N THR A 18 0.17 -3.36 4.94
CA THR A 18 -0.37 -2.79 6.19
C THR A 18 0.57 -3.03 7.36
N HIS A 19 1.10 -4.26 7.51
CA HIS A 19 2.06 -4.60 8.57
C HIS A 19 3.32 -3.72 8.51
N LYS A 20 3.83 -3.45 7.30
CA LYS A 20 5.00 -2.60 7.07
C LYS A 20 4.73 -1.14 7.38
N VAL A 21 3.52 -0.65 7.08
CA VAL A 21 3.10 0.70 7.43
C VAL A 21 2.93 0.87 8.94
N VAL A 22 2.46 -0.16 9.65
CA VAL A 22 2.42 -0.14 11.13
C VAL A 22 3.82 0.01 11.72
N THR A 23 4.84 -0.67 11.18
CA THR A 23 6.22 -0.48 11.59
C THR A 23 6.71 0.96 11.39
N ALA A 24 6.38 1.57 10.25
CA ALA A 24 6.71 2.98 10.00
C ALA A 24 5.98 3.92 10.97
N ALA A 25 4.69 3.66 11.22
CA ALA A 25 3.88 4.43 12.16
C ALA A 25 4.40 4.32 13.60
N ALA A 26 4.87 3.13 14.02
CA ALA A 26 5.47 2.92 15.33
C ALA A 26 6.77 3.74 15.53
N LYS A 27 7.57 3.92 14.46
CA LYS A 27 8.76 4.80 14.50
C LYS A 27 8.39 6.28 14.68
N PHE A 28 7.25 6.72 14.15
CA PHE A 28 6.75 8.08 14.37
C PHE A 28 6.41 8.33 15.85
N GLY A 29 5.98 7.27 16.55
CA GLY A 29 5.66 7.30 17.97
C GLY A 29 4.19 7.64 18.26
N GLY A 30 3.79 7.33 19.49
CA GLY A 30 2.41 7.45 19.95
C GLY A 30 1.59 6.18 19.71
N ASP A 31 0.29 6.28 19.94
CA ASP A 31 -0.65 5.18 19.75
C ASP A 31 -0.95 4.96 18.26
N VAL A 32 -0.87 3.73 17.81
CA VAL A 32 -1.18 3.36 16.41
C VAL A 32 -2.55 2.71 16.34
N ASP A 33 -3.45 3.31 15.57
CA ASP A 33 -4.77 2.75 15.24
C ASP A 33 -4.80 2.38 13.75
N ILE A 34 -5.52 1.29 13.41
CA ILE A 34 -5.73 0.90 12.01
C ILE A 34 -7.17 1.21 11.60
N LEU A 35 -7.35 1.85 10.46
CA LEU A 35 -8.63 1.98 9.78
C LEU A 35 -8.79 0.86 8.74
N VAL A 36 -9.80 0.04 8.92
CA VAL A 36 -10.27 -0.95 7.94
C VAL A 36 -11.61 -0.47 7.40
N ALA A 37 -11.62 -0.01 6.15
CA ALA A 37 -12.81 0.52 5.49
C ALA A 37 -13.12 -0.29 4.23
N GLY A 38 -14.28 -0.96 4.20
CA GLY A 38 -14.65 -1.87 3.11
C GLY A 38 -16.11 -2.30 3.20
N GLU A 39 -16.48 -3.33 2.49
CA GLU A 39 -17.78 -3.98 2.59
C GLU A 39 -17.59 -5.47 2.89
N GLY A 40 -18.16 -5.92 4.00
CA GLY A 40 -17.96 -7.28 4.48
C GLY A 40 -16.53 -7.56 4.98
N ALA A 41 -15.76 -6.54 5.37
CA ALA A 41 -14.35 -6.62 5.74
C ALA A 41 -14.12 -6.99 7.23
N GLY A 42 -15.05 -7.67 7.88
CA GLY A 42 -14.94 -8.07 9.29
C GLY A 42 -13.74 -8.96 9.58
N ASP A 43 -13.44 -9.92 8.70
CA ASP A 43 -12.27 -10.81 8.86
C ASP A 43 -10.95 -10.03 8.70
N VAL A 44 -10.92 -9.01 7.84
CA VAL A 44 -9.78 -8.10 7.71
C VAL A 44 -9.56 -7.31 8.99
N ALA A 45 -10.64 -6.78 9.59
CA ALA A 45 -10.57 -6.06 10.86
C ALA A 45 -10.06 -6.96 11.99
N ALA A 46 -10.51 -8.22 12.03
CA ALA A 46 -10.03 -9.22 12.98
C ALA A 46 -8.55 -9.59 12.77
N ALA A 47 -8.09 -9.63 11.51
CA ALA A 47 -6.68 -9.82 11.19
C ALA A 47 -5.85 -8.59 11.59
N ALA A 48 -6.32 -7.38 11.27
CA ALA A 48 -5.65 -6.13 11.65
C ALA A 48 -5.51 -5.98 13.17
N ALA A 49 -6.46 -6.49 13.95
CA ALA A 49 -6.40 -6.48 15.42
C ALA A 49 -5.26 -7.35 16.01
N LYS A 50 -4.73 -8.30 15.22
CA LYS A 50 -3.60 -9.14 15.63
C LYS A 50 -2.24 -8.51 15.31
N VAL A 51 -2.21 -7.40 14.56
CA VAL A 51 -0.96 -6.75 14.21
C VAL A 51 -0.31 -6.16 15.47
N SER A 52 0.96 -6.49 15.69
CA SER A 52 1.72 -6.07 16.86
C SER A 52 1.83 -4.55 16.95
N GLY A 53 1.66 -4.00 18.15
CA GLY A 53 1.80 -2.57 18.41
C GLY A 53 0.55 -1.73 18.04
N VAL A 54 -0.52 -2.35 17.56
CA VAL A 54 -1.79 -1.68 17.29
C VAL A 54 -2.60 -1.55 18.58
N ARG A 55 -3.09 -0.32 18.86
CA ARG A 55 -3.93 -0.04 20.02
C ARG A 55 -5.38 -0.46 19.76
N LYS A 56 -5.94 -0.06 18.63
CA LYS A 56 -7.29 -0.41 18.20
C LYS A 56 -7.45 -0.42 16.69
N VAL A 57 -8.47 -1.10 16.22
CA VAL A 57 -8.91 -1.09 14.83
C VAL A 57 -10.25 -0.36 14.73
N VAL A 58 -10.33 0.63 13.86
CA VAL A 58 -11.59 1.29 13.49
C VAL A 58 -12.11 0.58 12.25
N HIS A 59 -13.22 -0.13 12.39
CA HIS A 59 -13.87 -0.86 11.30
C HIS A 59 -15.05 -0.08 10.75
N VAL A 60 -14.99 0.27 9.48
CA VAL A 60 -16.04 0.95 8.73
C VAL A 60 -16.57 0.02 7.66
N ASP A 61 -17.78 -0.48 7.85
CA ASP A 61 -18.44 -1.39 6.91
C ASP A 61 -19.52 -0.66 6.12
N GLY A 62 -19.44 -0.67 4.80
CA GLY A 62 -20.46 -0.07 3.95
C GLY A 62 -20.11 0.03 2.49
N ALA A 63 -21.14 0.04 1.65
CA ALA A 63 -21.01 0.06 0.20
C ALA A 63 -20.23 1.30 -0.32
N SER A 64 -20.29 2.43 0.37
CA SER A 64 -19.59 3.66 -0.05
C SER A 64 -18.07 3.54 0.03
N VAL A 65 -17.55 2.64 0.85
CA VAL A 65 -16.12 2.39 1.02
C VAL A 65 -15.67 1.02 0.47
N ALA A 66 -16.59 0.24 -0.12
CA ALA A 66 -16.34 -1.11 -0.62
C ALA A 66 -15.13 -1.23 -1.57
N LYS A 67 -14.88 -0.19 -2.38
CA LYS A 67 -13.79 -0.12 -3.36
C LYS A 67 -12.73 0.94 -3.01
N GLN A 68 -12.79 1.49 -1.81
CA GLN A 68 -11.84 2.50 -1.31
C GLN A 68 -11.59 3.65 -2.32
N LEU A 69 -12.66 4.10 -3.02
CA LEU A 69 -12.54 5.22 -3.93
C LEU A 69 -12.04 6.45 -3.16
N ALA A 70 -11.10 7.18 -3.77
CA ALA A 70 -10.39 8.27 -3.10
C ALA A 70 -11.31 9.36 -2.53
N GLU A 71 -12.45 9.62 -3.17
CA GLU A 71 -13.43 10.61 -2.70
C GLU A 71 -14.17 10.15 -1.43
N ALA A 72 -14.57 8.87 -1.39
CA ALA A 72 -15.21 8.30 -0.21
C ALA A 72 -14.22 8.19 0.97
N MET A 73 -12.98 7.76 0.69
CA MET A 73 -11.93 7.68 1.70
C MET A 73 -11.54 9.07 2.24
N GLU A 74 -11.48 10.09 1.38
CA GLU A 74 -11.30 11.48 1.82
C GLU A 74 -12.41 11.90 2.82
N ALA A 75 -13.68 11.67 2.44
CA ALA A 75 -14.82 12.05 3.28
C ALA A 75 -14.83 11.31 4.63
N LEU A 76 -14.28 10.08 4.68
CA LEU A 76 -14.13 9.30 5.92
C LEU A 76 -12.95 9.80 6.76
N VAL A 77 -11.76 9.92 6.16
CA VAL A 77 -10.50 10.13 6.90
C VAL A 77 -10.36 11.56 7.39
N VAL A 78 -10.75 12.57 6.60
CA VAL A 78 -10.55 13.98 6.96
C VAL A 78 -11.19 14.35 8.31
N PRO A 79 -12.46 14.00 8.61
CA PRO A 79 -13.03 14.25 9.93
C PRO A 79 -12.32 13.51 11.07
N MET A 80 -11.85 12.26 10.81
CA MET A 80 -11.14 11.45 11.79
C MET A 80 -9.81 12.08 12.21
N MET A 81 -9.18 12.85 11.32
CA MET A 81 -7.90 13.51 11.60
C MET A 81 -7.97 14.58 12.72
N SER A 82 -9.14 14.93 13.21
CA SER A 82 -9.26 15.73 14.44
C SER A 82 -8.67 15.02 15.67
N GLY A 83 -8.70 13.69 15.68
CA GLY A 83 -8.18 12.83 16.76
C GLY A 83 -6.78 12.28 16.53
N TYR A 84 -6.15 12.53 15.37
CA TYR A 84 -4.84 11.99 15.00
C TYR A 84 -3.86 13.08 14.58
N ASP A 85 -2.58 12.85 14.84
CA ASP A 85 -1.49 13.76 14.46
C ASP A 85 -0.95 13.44 13.06
N ALA A 86 -1.03 12.17 12.67
CA ALA A 86 -0.58 11.70 11.36
C ALA A 86 -1.48 10.58 10.81
N VAL A 87 -1.57 10.50 9.48
CA VAL A 87 -2.11 9.36 8.76
C VAL A 87 -1.01 8.73 7.88
N PHE A 88 -0.82 7.42 8.05
CA PHE A 88 0.12 6.61 7.30
C PHE A 88 -0.64 5.70 6.34
N ILE A 89 -0.25 5.70 5.09
CA ILE A 89 -0.94 5.03 3.99
C ILE A 89 0.10 4.23 3.19
N PRO A 90 -0.14 2.97 2.80
CA PRO A 90 0.77 2.26 1.90
C PRO A 90 0.96 3.03 0.58
N ALA A 91 2.17 3.11 0.06
CA ALA A 91 2.46 3.78 -1.22
C ALA A 91 2.05 2.90 -2.44
N THR A 92 0.92 2.21 -2.34
CA THR A 92 0.26 1.46 -3.42
C THR A 92 -0.50 2.39 -4.36
N THR A 93 -1.06 1.86 -5.44
CA THR A 93 -1.91 2.65 -6.34
C THR A 93 -3.12 3.23 -5.63
N THR A 94 -3.75 2.46 -4.73
CA THR A 94 -4.87 2.90 -3.90
C THR A 94 -4.46 4.03 -2.95
N GLY A 95 -3.38 3.83 -2.21
CA GLY A 95 -2.88 4.84 -1.27
C GLY A 95 -2.42 6.13 -1.96
N LYS A 96 -1.72 6.02 -3.09
CA LYS A 96 -1.29 7.17 -3.91
C LYS A 96 -2.47 7.94 -4.52
N ASN A 97 -3.61 7.30 -4.71
CA ASN A 97 -4.83 7.95 -5.20
C ASN A 97 -5.55 8.75 -4.10
N MET A 98 -5.64 8.21 -2.87
CA MET A 98 -6.38 8.87 -1.79
C MET A 98 -5.56 9.91 -1.03
N ALA A 99 -4.27 9.69 -0.80
CA ALA A 99 -3.43 10.53 0.05
C ALA A 99 -3.39 12.02 -0.38
N PRO A 100 -3.22 12.37 -1.68
CA PRO A 100 -3.17 13.78 -2.09
C PRO A 100 -4.51 14.51 -1.86
N ARG A 101 -5.65 13.80 -1.96
CA ARG A 101 -6.96 14.39 -1.67
C ARG A 101 -7.11 14.69 -0.18
N ILE A 102 -6.72 13.74 0.69
CA ILE A 102 -6.72 13.91 2.15
C ILE A 102 -5.83 15.09 2.53
N ALA A 103 -4.60 15.15 2.00
CA ALA A 103 -3.67 16.24 2.27
C ALA A 103 -4.22 17.61 1.85
N ALA A 104 -4.78 17.70 0.64
CA ALA A 104 -5.39 18.92 0.13
C ALA A 104 -6.58 19.40 0.98
N LYS A 105 -7.39 18.49 1.50
CA LYS A 105 -8.53 18.85 2.37
C LYS A 105 -8.11 19.27 3.76
N LEU A 106 -6.99 18.76 4.25
CA LEU A 106 -6.40 19.18 5.53
C LEU A 106 -5.52 20.43 5.40
N ASP A 107 -5.32 20.94 4.18
CA ASP A 107 -4.44 22.07 3.85
C ASP A 107 -2.99 21.82 4.34
N VAL A 108 -2.46 20.61 4.08
CA VAL A 108 -1.10 20.21 4.44
C VAL A 108 -0.38 19.59 3.24
N MET A 109 0.96 19.54 3.31
CA MET A 109 1.77 18.88 2.30
C MET A 109 1.79 17.35 2.50
N GLN A 110 1.64 16.60 1.41
CA GLN A 110 1.83 15.16 1.43
C GLN A 110 3.32 14.81 1.47
N LEU A 111 3.71 13.95 2.41
CA LEU A 111 5.03 13.32 2.49
C LEU A 111 4.97 11.99 1.73
N SER A 112 5.48 12.01 0.48
CA SER A 112 5.25 10.89 -0.44
C SER A 112 6.37 9.87 -0.41
N ASP A 113 5.99 8.57 -0.31
CA ASP A 113 6.85 7.42 -0.57
C ASP A 113 8.09 7.39 0.33
N ILE A 114 7.86 7.62 1.65
CA ILE A 114 8.95 7.67 2.62
C ILE A 114 9.61 6.29 2.79
N THR A 115 10.91 6.31 3.05
CA THR A 115 11.73 5.12 3.32
C THR A 115 12.25 5.07 4.74
N ASP A 116 12.18 6.17 5.48
CA ASP A 116 12.45 6.19 6.92
C ASP A 116 11.70 7.31 7.64
N VAL A 117 11.51 7.12 8.93
CA VAL A 117 10.99 8.10 9.89
C VAL A 117 12.11 8.38 10.89
N ILE A 118 12.68 9.60 10.85
CA ILE A 118 13.77 10.02 11.74
C ILE A 118 13.20 10.51 13.07
N ASP A 119 12.16 11.35 12.97
CA ASP A 119 11.36 11.84 14.09
C ASP A 119 9.94 12.24 13.63
N THR A 120 9.19 12.93 14.48
CA THR A 120 7.77 13.28 14.22
C THR A 120 7.56 14.34 13.13
N ASP A 121 8.62 15.00 12.68
CA ASP A 121 8.54 16.00 11.62
C ASP A 121 9.56 15.80 10.47
N THR A 122 10.44 14.79 10.60
CA THR A 122 11.59 14.57 9.71
C THR A 122 11.57 13.15 9.14
N PHE A 123 11.64 13.05 7.82
CA PHE A 123 11.46 11.81 7.05
C PHE A 123 12.50 11.69 5.94
N GLU A 124 12.83 10.47 5.53
CA GLU A 124 13.61 10.22 4.33
C GLU A 124 12.73 9.71 3.20
N ARG A 125 13.04 10.16 1.98
CA ARG A 125 12.39 9.69 0.77
C ARG A 125 13.34 9.69 -0.42
N PRO A 126 13.22 8.72 -1.34
CA PRO A 126 14.02 8.72 -2.55
C PRO A 126 13.49 9.74 -3.57
N ILE A 127 14.43 10.34 -4.27
CA ILE A 127 14.19 11.22 -5.42
C ILE A 127 15.07 10.77 -6.59
N TYR A 128 14.83 11.31 -7.78
CA TYR A 128 15.54 10.93 -9.02
C TYR A 128 15.56 9.40 -9.24
N ALA A 129 14.38 8.76 -9.16
CA ALA A 129 14.20 7.31 -9.30
C ALA A 129 15.07 6.47 -8.33
N GLY A 130 15.36 7.01 -7.13
CA GLY A 130 16.13 6.33 -6.09
C GLY A 130 17.64 6.60 -6.11
N ASN A 131 18.12 7.45 -7.03
CA ASN A 131 19.55 7.81 -7.09
C ASN A 131 19.98 8.77 -5.95
N ALA A 132 19.04 9.40 -5.30
CA ALA A 132 19.30 10.25 -4.14
C ALA A 132 18.24 10.04 -3.06
N ILE A 133 18.64 10.17 -1.81
CA ILE A 133 17.74 10.19 -0.64
C ILE A 133 17.65 11.63 -0.16
N LEU A 134 16.45 12.12 -0.03
CA LEU A 134 16.16 13.45 0.49
C LEU A 134 15.62 13.34 1.91
N THR A 135 16.26 14.00 2.86
CA THR A 135 15.71 14.24 4.20
C THR A 135 14.78 15.43 4.15
N VAL A 136 13.52 15.24 4.50
CA VAL A 136 12.46 16.25 4.46
C VAL A 136 11.96 16.55 5.85
N LYS A 137 11.86 17.82 6.21
CA LYS A 137 11.21 18.29 7.42
C LYS A 137 9.90 18.97 7.10
N SER A 138 8.79 18.54 7.73
CA SER A 138 7.47 19.16 7.59
C SER A 138 7.12 19.95 8.84
N SER A 139 6.73 21.20 8.66
CA SER A 139 6.22 22.08 9.73
C SER A 139 4.70 21.99 9.91
N ASP A 140 4.00 21.22 9.10
CA ASP A 140 2.55 21.09 9.16
C ASP A 140 2.09 20.48 10.51
N ALA A 141 0.95 20.93 11.02
CA ALA A 141 0.40 20.40 12.28
C ALA A 141 -0.08 18.96 12.16
N LYS A 142 -0.55 18.55 10.99
CA LYS A 142 -0.95 17.18 10.66
C LYS A 142 -0.06 16.63 9.55
N LYS A 143 0.22 15.33 9.58
CA LYS A 143 1.04 14.70 8.55
C LYS A 143 0.19 13.74 7.72
N VAL A 144 0.29 13.82 6.40
CA VAL A 144 -0.27 12.83 5.47
C VAL A 144 0.89 12.16 4.76
N ILE A 145 1.09 10.88 5.02
CA ILE A 145 2.32 10.17 4.68
C ILE A 145 1.97 8.93 3.85
N THR A 146 2.62 8.76 2.70
CA THR A 146 2.64 7.46 2.02
C THR A 146 3.96 6.74 2.25
N VAL A 147 3.90 5.44 2.57
CA VAL A 147 5.03 4.63 3.03
C VAL A 147 5.45 3.65 1.96
N ARG A 148 6.73 3.63 1.61
CA ARG A 148 7.32 2.60 0.77
C ARG A 148 7.49 1.31 1.57
N GLY A 149 6.56 0.36 1.43
CA GLY A 149 6.56 -0.88 2.21
C GLY A 149 7.85 -1.71 2.10
N THR A 150 8.57 -1.63 0.96
CA THR A 150 9.84 -2.35 0.78
C THR A 150 10.99 -1.82 1.64
N ALA A 151 10.82 -0.69 2.31
CA ALA A 151 11.84 -0.09 3.20
C ALA A 151 11.64 -0.45 4.68
N PHE A 152 10.53 -1.11 5.01
CA PHE A 152 10.17 -1.45 6.39
C PHE A 152 9.89 -2.95 6.52
N GLU A 153 10.32 -3.52 7.64
CA GLU A 153 9.94 -4.88 8.02
C GLU A 153 8.46 -4.95 8.40
N ALA A 154 7.84 -6.09 8.18
CA ALA A 154 6.45 -6.31 8.59
C ALA A 154 6.35 -6.42 10.11
N ALA A 155 5.37 -5.76 10.71
CA ALA A 155 5.02 -5.95 12.11
C ALA A 155 4.51 -7.38 12.35
N GLY A 156 4.79 -7.94 13.52
CA GLY A 156 4.32 -9.28 13.91
C GLY A 156 2.79 -9.37 14.07
N GLU A 157 2.31 -10.56 14.46
CA GLU A 157 0.88 -10.86 14.62
C GLU A 157 0.55 -11.36 16.05
N ASP A 158 1.20 -10.80 17.05
CA ASP A 158 0.97 -11.13 18.47
C ASP A 158 0.10 -10.09 19.20
N GLY A 159 -0.52 -9.17 18.45
CA GLY A 159 -1.40 -8.14 18.97
C GLY A 159 -2.78 -8.68 19.37
N SER A 160 -3.51 -7.85 20.13
CA SER A 160 -4.87 -8.13 20.60
C SER A 160 -5.70 -6.84 20.72
N ALA A 161 -5.65 -6.01 19.69
CA ALA A 161 -6.35 -4.72 19.64
C ALA A 161 -7.88 -4.89 19.66
N SER A 162 -8.59 -3.93 20.25
CA SER A 162 -10.05 -3.87 20.14
C SER A 162 -10.48 -3.46 18.72
N VAL A 163 -11.61 -4.00 18.28
CA VAL A 163 -12.25 -3.56 17.03
C VAL A 163 -13.46 -2.69 17.38
N GLU A 164 -13.45 -1.44 16.93
CA GLU A 164 -14.51 -0.46 17.14
C GLU A 164 -15.21 -0.16 15.80
N ALA A 165 -16.52 -0.26 15.76
CA ALA A 165 -17.27 0.11 14.56
C ALA A 165 -17.40 1.64 14.43
N ALA A 166 -17.34 2.14 13.19
CA ALA A 166 -17.65 3.51 12.86
C ALA A 166 -18.49 3.59 11.57
N ASP A 167 -19.18 4.69 11.39
CA ASP A 167 -20.10 4.87 10.28
C ASP A 167 -19.37 5.13 8.96
N ALA A 168 -19.87 4.52 7.88
CA ALA A 168 -19.42 4.81 6.54
C ALA A 168 -19.89 6.20 6.08
N PRO A 169 -19.05 6.93 5.31
CA PRO A 169 -19.43 8.27 4.87
C PRO A 169 -20.63 8.23 3.93
N ALA A 170 -21.57 9.15 4.15
CA ALA A 170 -22.72 9.30 3.28
C ALA A 170 -22.34 10.06 2.00
N GLY A 171 -22.79 9.56 0.83
CA GLY A 171 -22.72 10.29 -0.42
C GLY A 171 -23.71 11.47 -0.50
N PRO A 172 -23.91 12.05 -1.68
CA PRO A 172 -23.41 11.52 -2.96
C PRO A 172 -21.94 11.84 -3.26
N PHE A 173 -21.25 10.90 -3.90
CA PHE A 173 -19.91 11.09 -4.44
C PHE A 173 -20.00 11.34 -5.96
N LYS A 174 -19.00 12.04 -6.52
CA LYS A 174 -18.93 12.29 -7.96
C LYS A 174 -18.36 11.12 -8.74
N SER A 175 -17.45 10.37 -8.10
CA SER A 175 -16.87 9.16 -8.67
C SER A 175 -17.68 7.93 -8.26
N GLU A 176 -17.85 7.00 -9.19
CA GLU A 176 -18.47 5.70 -8.95
C GLU A 176 -17.60 4.57 -9.52
N PHE A 177 -17.67 3.41 -8.87
CA PHE A 177 -17.03 2.21 -9.37
C PHE A 177 -17.90 1.60 -10.47
N VAL A 178 -17.33 1.40 -11.67
CA VAL A 178 -18.04 0.79 -12.81
C VAL A 178 -17.70 -0.68 -12.93
N SER A 179 -16.42 -1.00 -13.05
CA SER A 179 -15.96 -2.38 -13.16
C SER A 179 -14.45 -2.47 -12.98
N GLU A 180 -13.97 -3.66 -12.65
CA GLU A 180 -12.55 -4.00 -12.66
C GLU A 180 -12.35 -5.34 -13.38
N GLN A 181 -11.20 -5.46 -14.03
CA GLN A 181 -10.76 -6.73 -14.61
C GLN A 181 -9.45 -7.12 -13.92
N MET A 182 -9.53 -8.14 -13.06
CA MET A 182 -8.35 -8.66 -12.37
C MET A 182 -7.82 -9.87 -13.12
N VAL A 183 -6.51 -9.90 -13.35
CA VAL A 183 -5.82 -11.10 -13.83
C VAL A 183 -5.71 -12.06 -12.65
N LYS A 184 -6.49 -13.14 -12.69
CA LYS A 184 -6.34 -14.22 -11.70
C LYS A 184 -5.06 -14.99 -12.02
N SER A 185 -4.18 -15.06 -11.06
CA SER A 185 -2.95 -15.84 -11.14
C SER A 185 -2.82 -16.69 -9.87
N ASP A 186 -2.44 -17.95 -10.03
CA ASP A 186 -2.09 -18.83 -8.90
C ASP A 186 -0.69 -18.51 -8.36
N ARG A 187 0.05 -17.58 -9.00
CA ARG A 187 1.38 -17.14 -8.55
C ARG A 187 1.29 -16.06 -7.49
N PRO A 188 2.33 -15.95 -6.63
CA PRO A 188 2.41 -14.86 -5.67
C PRO A 188 2.26 -13.49 -6.33
N GLU A 189 1.61 -12.54 -5.64
CA GLU A 189 1.52 -11.17 -6.10
C GLU A 189 2.92 -10.52 -6.12
N LEU A 190 3.25 -9.84 -7.23
CA LEU A 190 4.59 -9.32 -7.50
C LEU A 190 5.13 -8.37 -6.41
N ALA A 191 4.28 -7.51 -5.85
CA ALA A 191 4.72 -6.51 -4.87
C ALA A 191 5.14 -7.12 -3.52
N GLY A 192 4.52 -8.25 -3.12
CA GLY A 192 4.81 -8.94 -1.85
C GLY A 192 5.62 -10.23 -1.99
N ALA A 193 6.00 -10.60 -3.22
CA ALA A 193 6.66 -11.88 -3.47
C ALA A 193 8.07 -11.95 -2.88
N LYS A 194 8.37 -13.04 -2.16
CA LYS A 194 9.72 -13.32 -1.65
C LYS A 194 10.70 -13.74 -2.76
N ARG A 195 10.20 -14.27 -3.86
CA ARG A 195 10.98 -14.69 -5.03
C ARG A 195 10.37 -14.09 -6.28
N VAL A 196 11.19 -13.50 -7.13
CA VAL A 196 10.79 -12.89 -8.40
C VAL A 196 11.70 -13.38 -9.52
N VAL A 197 11.11 -13.80 -10.64
CA VAL A 197 11.80 -14.07 -11.88
C VAL A 197 11.32 -13.07 -12.93
N SER A 198 12.23 -12.28 -13.48
CA SER A 198 11.90 -11.18 -14.37
C SER A 198 12.54 -11.35 -15.75
N GLY A 199 11.81 -10.95 -16.79
CA GLY A 199 12.31 -10.99 -18.16
C GLY A 199 12.38 -9.60 -18.79
N GLY A 200 13.42 -9.40 -19.61
CA GLY A 200 13.65 -8.17 -20.35
C GLY A 200 13.33 -8.30 -21.84
N ARG A 201 13.44 -7.17 -22.57
CA ARG A 201 13.23 -7.11 -24.02
C ARG A 201 14.20 -7.98 -24.83
N ALA A 202 15.35 -8.35 -24.26
CA ALA A 202 16.34 -9.22 -24.90
C ALA A 202 15.80 -10.63 -25.22
N LEU A 203 14.68 -11.05 -24.59
CA LEU A 203 14.00 -12.31 -24.92
C LEU A 203 13.41 -12.33 -26.34
N GLY A 204 13.17 -11.18 -26.96
CA GLY A 204 12.86 -11.04 -28.37
C GLY A 204 11.37 -11.18 -28.72
N SER A 205 10.59 -11.97 -27.99
CA SER A 205 9.15 -12.14 -28.24
C SER A 205 8.40 -12.55 -26.98
N LYS A 206 7.05 -12.48 -27.05
CA LYS A 206 6.15 -12.98 -26.01
C LYS A 206 6.27 -14.48 -25.83
N GLU A 207 6.41 -15.23 -26.92
CA GLU A 207 6.54 -16.68 -26.93
C GLU A 207 7.82 -17.12 -26.17
N GLU A 208 8.94 -16.44 -26.38
CA GLU A 208 10.18 -16.70 -25.65
C GLU A 208 10.09 -16.28 -24.18
N PHE A 209 9.41 -15.17 -23.90
CA PHE A 209 9.12 -14.75 -22.52
C PHE A 209 8.32 -15.86 -21.79
N ASP A 210 7.24 -16.32 -22.37
CA ASP A 210 6.38 -17.36 -21.79
C ASP A 210 7.12 -18.71 -21.68
N ARG A 211 7.97 -19.04 -22.66
CA ARG A 211 8.72 -20.29 -22.69
C ARG A 211 9.80 -20.38 -21.63
N LEU A 212 10.48 -19.26 -21.32
CA LEU A 212 11.64 -19.24 -20.43
C LEU A 212 11.30 -18.76 -19.01
N ILE A 213 10.61 -17.63 -18.90
CA ILE A 213 10.39 -16.96 -17.62
C ILE A 213 9.28 -17.65 -16.81
N VAL A 214 8.18 -17.99 -17.45
CA VAL A 214 7.00 -18.55 -16.78
C VAL A 214 7.31 -19.90 -16.13
N PRO A 215 7.90 -20.90 -16.82
CA PRO A 215 8.21 -22.19 -16.19
C PRO A 215 9.28 -22.10 -15.10
N LEU A 216 10.21 -21.17 -15.22
CA LEU A 216 11.23 -20.93 -14.19
C LEU A 216 10.61 -20.35 -12.94
N ALA A 217 9.70 -19.36 -13.10
CA ALA A 217 8.96 -18.78 -11.99
C ALA A 217 8.09 -19.84 -11.29
N ASP A 218 7.40 -20.70 -12.04
CA ASP A 218 6.55 -21.76 -11.49
C ASP A 218 7.37 -22.77 -10.65
N LYS A 219 8.56 -23.17 -11.14
CA LYS A 219 9.45 -24.08 -10.40
C LYS A 219 10.04 -23.48 -9.12
N LEU A 220 10.18 -22.16 -9.08
CA LEU A 220 10.69 -21.43 -7.92
C LEU A 220 9.57 -20.93 -7.00
N GLU A 221 8.30 -21.20 -7.34
CA GLU A 221 7.14 -20.61 -6.68
C GLU A 221 7.29 -19.08 -6.56
N ALA A 222 7.76 -18.47 -7.64
CA ALA A 222 8.10 -17.05 -7.73
C ALA A 222 7.03 -16.24 -8.48
N ALA A 223 6.96 -14.96 -8.19
CA ALA A 223 6.21 -14.03 -9.03
C ALA A 223 6.95 -13.80 -10.36
N VAL A 224 6.18 -13.53 -11.41
CA VAL A 224 6.73 -13.15 -12.71
C VAL A 224 6.83 -11.64 -12.79
N GLY A 225 8.04 -11.14 -13.09
CA GLY A 225 8.32 -9.74 -13.35
C GLY A 225 8.69 -9.49 -14.81
N ALA A 226 8.58 -8.24 -15.25
CA ALA A 226 9.02 -7.81 -16.57
C ALA A 226 9.60 -6.40 -16.53
N SER A 227 10.59 -6.14 -17.38
CA SER A 227 11.03 -4.76 -17.58
C SER A 227 9.97 -3.94 -18.31
N ARG A 228 9.98 -2.62 -18.13
CA ARG A 228 9.11 -1.71 -18.88
C ARG A 228 9.22 -1.96 -20.41
N ALA A 229 10.43 -2.15 -20.92
CA ALA A 229 10.64 -2.37 -22.34
C ALA A 229 10.03 -3.68 -22.85
N ALA A 230 9.94 -4.73 -22.01
CA ALA A 230 9.25 -5.97 -22.36
C ALA A 230 7.72 -5.79 -22.34
N VAL A 231 7.19 -5.02 -21.39
CA VAL A 231 5.77 -4.68 -21.32
C VAL A 231 5.35 -3.80 -22.51
N ASP A 232 6.11 -2.75 -22.80
CA ASP A 232 5.85 -1.86 -23.95
C ASP A 232 5.91 -2.62 -25.30
N ALA A 233 6.74 -3.68 -25.38
CA ALA A 233 6.82 -4.57 -26.55
C ALA A 233 5.71 -5.65 -26.57
N GLY A 234 4.83 -5.72 -25.55
CA GLY A 234 3.74 -6.67 -25.49
C GLY A 234 4.12 -8.09 -25.05
N TYR A 235 5.34 -8.28 -24.48
CA TYR A 235 5.77 -9.62 -24.04
C TYR A 235 5.12 -10.05 -22.72
N ALA A 236 4.76 -9.08 -21.88
CA ALA A 236 4.12 -9.33 -20.60
C ALA A 236 3.04 -8.26 -20.32
N PRO A 237 2.01 -8.58 -19.51
CA PRO A 237 1.01 -7.59 -19.11
C PRO A 237 1.63 -6.51 -18.22
N ASN A 238 0.96 -5.35 -18.14
CA ASN A 238 1.42 -4.21 -17.34
C ASN A 238 1.58 -4.53 -15.85
N ASP A 239 0.76 -5.44 -15.32
CA ASP A 239 0.82 -5.86 -13.91
C ASP A 239 2.12 -6.58 -13.52
N TYR A 240 2.91 -7.03 -14.50
CA TYR A 240 4.21 -7.66 -14.30
C TYR A 240 5.36 -6.65 -14.31
N GLN A 241 5.09 -5.37 -14.61
CA GLN A 241 6.16 -4.37 -14.70
C GLN A 241 6.81 -4.13 -13.33
N VAL A 242 8.14 -4.29 -13.29
CA VAL A 242 8.99 -3.95 -12.15
C VAL A 242 9.71 -2.64 -12.41
N GLY A 243 9.73 -1.77 -11.40
CA GLY A 243 10.43 -0.49 -11.44
C GLY A 243 9.75 0.58 -12.29
N GLN A 244 10.36 1.75 -12.40
CA GLN A 244 9.82 2.91 -13.10
C GLN A 244 8.41 3.29 -12.62
N THR A 245 7.41 3.16 -13.48
CA THR A 245 5.98 3.36 -13.16
C THR A 245 5.27 2.07 -12.73
N GLY A 246 5.99 0.94 -12.67
CA GLY A 246 5.49 -0.34 -12.24
C GLY A 246 5.61 -0.58 -10.73
N LYS A 247 5.58 -1.85 -10.34
CA LYS A 247 5.66 -2.26 -8.94
C LYS A 247 7.09 -2.16 -8.42
N ILE A 248 7.25 -1.72 -7.16
CA ILE A 248 8.52 -1.76 -6.43
C ILE A 248 8.55 -3.08 -5.67
N VAL A 249 9.62 -3.85 -5.84
CA VAL A 249 9.79 -5.17 -5.23
C VAL A 249 11.07 -5.22 -4.39
N ALA A 250 11.06 -5.99 -3.31
CA ALA A 250 12.23 -6.28 -2.48
C ALA A 250 12.23 -7.77 -2.08
N PRO A 251 12.37 -8.68 -3.05
CA PRO A 251 12.36 -10.10 -2.78
C PRO A 251 13.67 -10.57 -2.14
N GLU A 252 13.64 -11.73 -1.49
CA GLU A 252 14.84 -12.44 -1.01
C GLU A 252 15.67 -13.00 -2.18
N LEU A 253 14.98 -13.36 -3.29
CA LEU A 253 15.63 -13.82 -4.54
C LEU A 253 15.04 -13.06 -5.74
N TYR A 254 15.90 -12.40 -6.49
CA TYR A 254 15.55 -11.77 -7.76
C TYR A 254 16.42 -12.34 -8.89
N VAL A 255 15.77 -12.98 -9.85
CA VAL A 255 16.39 -13.50 -11.07
C VAL A 255 15.95 -12.65 -12.25
N ALA A 256 16.91 -12.08 -13.03
CA ALA A 256 16.65 -11.22 -14.19
C ALA A 256 17.62 -11.52 -15.34
#